data_54b146622ed82bb7fb9d47fcf7b6838f
#
_entry.id   54b146622ed82bb7fb9d47fcf7b6838f
#
_cell.length_a   1.000
_cell.length_b   1.000
_cell.length_c   1.000
_cell.angle_alpha   90.00
_cell.angle_beta   90.00
_cell.angle_gamma   90.00
#
_symmetry.space_group_name_H-M   'P 1'
#
loop_
_entity.id
_entity.type
_entity.pdbx_description
1 polymer ?
#
loop_
_entity_poly.entity_id
_entity_poly.type
_entity_poly.pdbx_seq_one_letter_code
_entity_poly.pdbx_strand_id
1 'polypeptide(L)'
;MIGTTPYHAKYFAHELSILHSNNGVDRLSQSLFDASVDLNPHQIEAALFAIENPLSKGVVLADEVGLGKTIEAGLVLCQLWAERKRKVLIICPASLRRQWASELQEKFNLPSQVLDAKTYSQLQKEGIHNPLNNKSITIMSYHYAARLEEKLVAEMWDLVVIDEAHKLRNAHRESNKMGQALKRALDGRKKLLLTATPLQNSLMELYGMSTLIDEHTFGEVKAFRKQYMQADSDIAELKGRLSRFIKRTLRKNVLEYIKYTERKAITIPFYPSEQEQDLYERVQKLLEREDSYALPKRHRHLTGLILRKLLSSSTKAVLNNLQILKSRLERLKLEGIVEDDMNIIQQIIMDDDLEDDIVEDAESVALDTECKVVDSDALQAEINELESLIVKAEQIGTDTKSKELLSGLEQGFAQLAEMGAAKKVIIFTESMRTQQYLAHFLENNGYQGKVVTFSGTNNTPQANKIYQQWREEYQGSSRITGSAQIDKRSALIDHFKDHAEIMIATEAAAEGVNLQFCSLLILSLIHI
;
A
#
# COMPACT_ATOMS: atom_id res chain seq x y z
N MET A 1 34.76 -9.75 -13.79
CA MET A 1 35.39 -8.46 -13.42
C MET A 1 35.54 -7.67 -14.72
N ILE A 2 34.75 -6.63 -14.91
CA ILE A 2 34.99 -5.68 -16.01
C ILE A 2 36.17 -4.84 -15.53
N GLY A 3 37.36 -5.09 -16.11
CA GLY A 3 38.57 -4.39 -15.73
C GLY A 3 38.39 -2.88 -15.95
N THR A 4 38.60 -2.08 -14.91
CA THR A 4 38.71 -0.63 -15.04
C THR A 4 39.92 -0.33 -15.92
N THR A 5 39.68 0.28 -17.09
CA THR A 5 40.79 0.73 -17.96
C THR A 5 41.40 2.00 -17.37
N PRO A 6 42.65 2.36 -17.73
CA PRO A 6 43.24 3.65 -17.35
C PRO A 6 42.40 4.85 -17.71
N TYR A 7 41.60 4.75 -18.76
CA TYR A 7 40.61 5.78 -19.17
C TYR A 7 39.48 5.93 -18.13
N HIS A 8 38.93 4.82 -17.67
CA HIS A 8 37.90 4.86 -16.60
C HIS A 8 38.47 5.42 -15.29
N ALA A 9 39.70 5.03 -14.91
CA ALA A 9 40.35 5.56 -13.73
C ALA A 9 40.55 7.08 -13.84
N LYS A 10 41.01 7.57 -15.01
CA LYS A 10 41.19 8.99 -15.28
C LYS A 10 39.84 9.74 -15.28
N TYR A 11 38.82 9.16 -15.87
CA TYR A 11 37.46 9.72 -15.89
C TYR A 11 36.92 9.88 -14.46
N PHE A 12 36.97 8.82 -13.64
CA PHE A 12 36.51 8.90 -12.28
C PHE A 12 37.35 9.83 -11.39
N ALA A 13 38.68 9.86 -11.59
CA ALA A 13 39.54 10.81 -10.88
C ALA A 13 39.20 12.27 -11.25
N HIS A 14 38.92 12.52 -12.51
CA HIS A 14 38.48 13.83 -12.99
C HIS A 14 37.10 14.21 -12.39
N GLU A 15 36.12 13.32 -12.47
CA GLU A 15 34.79 13.51 -11.86
C GLU A 15 34.86 13.80 -10.34
N LEU A 16 35.73 13.08 -9.61
CA LEU A 16 35.94 13.28 -8.18
C LEU A 16 36.69 14.57 -7.85
N SER A 17 37.48 15.11 -8.79
CA SER A 17 38.27 16.32 -8.62
C SER A 17 37.55 17.60 -9.10
N ILE A 18 36.50 17.46 -9.90
CA ILE A 18 35.70 18.61 -10.33
C ILE A 18 34.89 19.09 -9.12
N LEU A 19 35.25 20.26 -8.61
CA LEU A 19 34.41 21.05 -7.74
C LEU A 19 33.31 21.67 -8.59
N HIS A 20 32.23 20.93 -8.79
CA HIS A 20 31.02 21.50 -9.38
C HIS A 20 30.52 22.59 -8.44
N SER A 21 30.23 23.78 -8.99
CA SER A 21 29.51 24.82 -8.23
C SER A 21 28.24 24.19 -7.66
N ASN A 22 27.82 24.58 -6.46
CA ASN A 22 26.66 24.03 -5.73
C ASN A 22 25.32 24.08 -6.51
N ASN A 23 25.28 24.68 -7.69
CA ASN A 23 24.14 24.73 -8.61
C ASN A 23 24.25 23.63 -9.69
N GLY A 24 24.28 22.38 -9.28
CA GLY A 24 24.47 21.19 -10.12
C GLY A 24 23.41 20.88 -11.18
N VAL A 25 22.68 21.87 -11.70
CA VAL A 25 21.72 21.74 -12.80
C VAL A 25 22.40 21.21 -14.06
N ASP A 26 23.67 21.57 -14.31
CA ASP A 26 24.46 21.07 -15.44
C ASP A 26 24.65 19.54 -15.42
N ARG A 27 24.59 18.92 -14.24
CA ARG A 27 24.73 17.47 -14.10
C ARG A 27 23.49 16.70 -14.50
N LEU A 28 22.32 17.34 -14.39
CA LEU A 28 21.03 16.79 -14.83
C LEU A 28 20.60 17.26 -16.24
N SER A 29 21.45 18.05 -16.92
CA SER A 29 21.06 18.70 -18.19
C SER A 29 20.50 17.71 -19.21
N GLN A 30 21.10 16.54 -19.33
CA GLN A 30 20.67 15.53 -20.30
C GLN A 30 19.37 14.84 -19.87
N SER A 31 19.16 14.56 -18.59
CA SER A 31 17.90 14.00 -18.05
C SER A 31 16.75 15.00 -18.09
N LEU A 32 17.04 16.30 -17.98
CA LEU A 32 16.02 17.34 -18.11
C LEU A 32 15.51 17.48 -19.56
N PHE A 33 16.37 17.24 -20.57
CA PHE A 33 15.97 17.26 -21.98
C PHE A 33 15.14 16.04 -22.40
N ASP A 34 15.41 14.88 -21.79
CA ASP A 34 14.75 13.62 -22.15
C ASP A 34 13.39 13.43 -21.43
N ALA A 35 13.11 14.23 -20.41
CA ALA A 35 11.86 14.15 -19.65
C ALA A 35 10.74 14.94 -20.36
N SER A 36 9.66 14.23 -20.72
CA SER A 36 8.43 14.84 -21.29
C SER A 36 7.48 15.31 -20.19
N VAL A 37 8.00 15.99 -19.15
CA VAL A 37 7.23 16.41 -17.96
C VAL A 37 7.61 17.81 -17.55
N ASP A 38 6.63 18.58 -17.09
CA ASP A 38 6.88 19.86 -16.41
C ASP A 38 7.56 19.60 -15.07
N LEU A 39 8.79 20.06 -14.92
CA LEU A 39 9.63 19.82 -13.77
C LEU A 39 9.53 20.95 -12.77
N ASN A 40 9.37 20.60 -11.51
CA ASN A 40 9.34 21.55 -10.41
C ASN A 40 10.71 21.64 -9.71
N PRO A 41 11.08 22.81 -9.15
CA PRO A 41 12.40 23.03 -8.53
C PRO A 41 12.74 21.99 -7.46
N HIS A 42 11.79 21.61 -6.58
CA HIS A 42 12.02 20.62 -5.53
C HIS A 42 12.37 19.24 -6.08
N GLN A 43 11.78 18.83 -7.22
CA GLN A 43 12.06 17.55 -7.87
C GLN A 43 13.50 17.50 -8.42
N ILE A 44 13.95 18.60 -8.99
CA ILE A 44 15.35 18.75 -9.44
C ILE A 44 16.30 18.68 -8.26
N GLU A 45 16.01 19.41 -7.17
CA GLU A 45 16.82 19.38 -5.96
C GLU A 45 16.87 17.99 -5.33
N ALA A 46 15.75 17.25 -5.29
CA ALA A 46 15.70 15.90 -4.78
C ALA A 46 16.54 14.93 -5.63
N ALA A 47 16.45 15.04 -6.96
CA ALA A 47 17.25 14.24 -7.87
C ALA A 47 18.75 14.55 -7.75
N LEU A 48 19.13 15.83 -7.68
CA LEU A 48 20.51 16.26 -7.42
C LEU A 48 21.05 15.68 -6.11
N PHE A 49 20.29 15.80 -5.03
CA PHE A 49 20.66 15.22 -3.73
C PHE A 49 20.96 13.72 -3.81
N ALA A 50 20.16 12.97 -4.60
CA ALA A 50 20.36 11.54 -4.77
C ALA A 50 21.63 11.18 -5.58
N ILE A 51 22.09 12.09 -6.45
CA ILE A 51 23.23 11.87 -7.36
C ILE A 51 24.53 12.47 -6.79
N GLU A 52 24.45 13.52 -5.98
CA GLU A 52 25.59 14.33 -5.51
C GLU A 52 26.68 13.51 -4.82
N ASN A 53 26.31 12.46 -4.09
CA ASN A 53 27.29 11.66 -3.37
C ASN A 53 27.46 10.27 -4.01
N PRO A 54 28.44 10.08 -4.92
CA PRO A 54 28.67 8.80 -5.58
C PRO A 54 29.14 7.70 -4.61
N LEU A 55 29.69 8.08 -3.44
CA LEU A 55 30.16 7.14 -2.42
C LEU A 55 29.05 6.74 -1.42
N SER A 56 27.93 7.43 -1.47
CA SER A 56 26.77 7.06 -0.64
C SER A 56 26.21 5.70 -1.04
N LYS A 57 25.95 4.84 -0.06
CA LYS A 57 25.27 3.56 -0.27
C LYS A 57 23.78 3.74 -0.61
N GLY A 58 23.22 4.94 -0.43
CA GLY A 58 21.85 5.26 -0.81
C GLY A 58 21.31 6.51 -0.12
N VAL A 59 20.12 6.90 -0.54
CA VAL A 59 19.38 8.05 0.00
C VAL A 59 17.89 7.72 0.13
N VAL A 60 17.20 8.51 0.95
CA VAL A 60 15.74 8.48 1.12
C VAL A 60 15.16 9.79 0.58
N LEU A 61 14.27 9.71 -0.40
CA LEU A 61 13.43 10.82 -0.81
C LEU A 61 12.08 10.69 -0.11
N ALA A 62 11.83 11.62 0.80
CA ALA A 62 10.72 11.56 1.74
C ALA A 62 9.70 12.69 1.55
N ASP A 63 9.53 13.15 0.31
CA ASP A 63 8.62 14.22 -0.06
C ASP A 63 7.16 13.82 0.19
N GLU A 64 6.32 14.78 0.57
CA GLU A 64 4.90 14.52 0.82
C GLU A 64 4.19 13.93 -0.40
N VAL A 65 3.09 13.24 -0.15
CA VAL A 65 2.24 12.66 -1.21
C VAL A 65 1.84 13.72 -2.22
N GLY A 66 1.97 13.40 -3.52
CA GLY A 66 1.59 14.31 -4.61
C GLY A 66 2.64 15.35 -5.01
N LEU A 67 3.85 15.30 -4.44
CA LEU A 67 4.99 16.13 -4.87
C LEU A 67 5.78 15.51 -6.03
N GLY A 68 5.48 14.26 -6.40
CA GLY A 68 6.05 13.63 -7.60
C GLY A 68 7.31 12.82 -7.35
N LYS A 69 7.40 12.05 -6.26
CA LYS A 69 8.54 11.15 -5.97
C LYS A 69 8.92 10.23 -7.15
N THR A 70 7.94 9.75 -7.92
CA THR A 70 8.19 8.97 -9.12
C THR A 70 8.96 9.78 -10.18
N ILE A 71 8.69 11.10 -10.28
CA ILE A 71 9.41 12.00 -11.18
C ILE A 71 10.83 12.22 -10.69
N GLU A 72 11.01 12.44 -9.39
CA GLU A 72 12.33 12.57 -8.76
C GLU A 72 13.20 11.35 -9.05
N ALA A 73 12.64 10.15 -8.80
CA ALA A 73 13.32 8.90 -9.10
C ALA A 73 13.57 8.73 -10.62
N GLY A 74 12.60 9.09 -11.47
CA GLY A 74 12.73 9.08 -12.92
C GLY A 74 13.91 9.92 -13.41
N LEU A 75 14.11 11.11 -12.87
CA LEU A 75 15.25 11.98 -13.17
C LEU A 75 16.59 11.32 -12.80
N VAL A 76 16.66 10.68 -11.60
CA VAL A 76 17.84 9.91 -11.19
C VAL A 76 18.10 8.76 -12.15
N LEU A 77 17.05 8.06 -12.58
CA LEU A 77 17.15 6.93 -13.50
C LEU A 77 17.61 7.38 -14.90
N CYS A 78 17.10 8.50 -15.41
CA CYS A 78 17.55 9.09 -16.68
C CYS A 78 19.05 9.42 -16.63
N GLN A 79 19.52 10.04 -15.55
CA GLN A 79 20.93 10.37 -15.39
C GLN A 79 21.80 9.11 -15.37
N LEU A 80 21.42 8.09 -14.60
CA LEU A 80 22.17 6.82 -14.58
C LEU A 80 22.14 6.11 -15.92
N TRP A 81 21.01 6.19 -16.64
CA TRP A 81 20.87 5.62 -17.97
C TRP A 81 21.79 6.29 -18.99
N ALA A 82 21.91 7.61 -18.92
CA ALA A 82 22.86 8.40 -19.71
C ALA A 82 24.33 8.03 -19.38
N GLU A 83 24.62 7.78 -18.09
CA GLU A 83 25.94 7.29 -17.61
C GLU A 83 26.20 5.81 -17.95
N ARG A 84 25.29 5.14 -18.68
CA ARG A 84 25.33 3.71 -19.02
C ARG A 84 25.25 2.75 -17.83
N LYS A 85 24.80 3.21 -16.69
CA LYS A 85 24.44 2.41 -15.51
C LYS A 85 23.01 1.91 -15.68
N ARG A 86 22.84 0.77 -16.35
CA ARG A 86 21.52 0.30 -16.82
C ARG A 86 20.98 -0.88 -16.06
N LYS A 87 21.74 -1.44 -15.13
CA LYS A 87 21.31 -2.54 -14.29
C LYS A 87 20.52 -2.00 -13.10
N VAL A 88 19.26 -1.71 -13.33
CA VAL A 88 18.37 -1.06 -12.35
C VAL A 88 17.24 -2.01 -11.96
N LEU A 89 16.99 -2.09 -10.66
CA LEU A 89 15.87 -2.81 -10.05
C LEU A 89 14.93 -1.82 -9.37
N ILE A 90 13.63 -1.92 -9.63
CA ILE A 90 12.59 -1.21 -8.89
C ILE A 90 11.76 -2.24 -8.12
N ILE A 91 11.68 -2.06 -6.81
CA ILE A 91 10.83 -2.84 -5.91
C ILE A 91 9.71 -1.91 -5.43
N CYS A 92 8.47 -2.28 -5.70
CA CYS A 92 7.30 -1.48 -5.36
C CYS A 92 6.12 -2.37 -4.96
N PRO A 93 5.05 -1.82 -4.36
CA PRO A 93 3.79 -2.54 -4.18
C PRO A 93 3.31 -3.20 -5.47
N ALA A 94 2.68 -4.37 -5.37
CA ALA A 94 2.23 -5.13 -6.52
C ALA A 94 1.27 -4.34 -7.43
N SER A 95 0.45 -3.47 -6.85
CA SER A 95 -0.48 -2.57 -7.54
C SER A 95 0.22 -1.53 -8.41
N LEU A 96 1.41 -1.05 -8.00
CA LEU A 96 2.12 0.05 -8.66
C LEU A 96 3.07 -0.38 -9.78
N ARG A 97 3.38 -1.69 -9.92
CA ARG A 97 4.36 -2.19 -10.89
C ARG A 97 4.12 -1.71 -12.33
N ARG A 98 2.87 -1.71 -12.76
CA ARG A 98 2.51 -1.32 -14.13
C ARG A 98 2.45 0.19 -14.29
N GLN A 99 2.03 0.90 -13.25
CA GLN A 99 2.10 2.36 -13.22
C GLN A 99 3.56 2.81 -13.39
N TRP A 100 4.49 2.20 -12.65
CA TRP A 100 5.92 2.45 -12.82
C TRP A 100 6.38 2.21 -14.26
N ALA A 101 5.98 1.09 -14.87
CA ALA A 101 6.34 0.78 -16.26
C ALA A 101 5.77 1.82 -17.25
N SER A 102 4.50 2.23 -17.09
CA SER A 102 3.86 3.25 -17.91
C SER A 102 4.52 4.62 -17.74
N GLU A 103 4.75 5.05 -16.49
CA GLU A 103 5.38 6.34 -16.21
C GLU A 103 6.83 6.42 -16.73
N LEU A 104 7.61 5.35 -16.59
CA LEU A 104 8.97 5.29 -17.14
C LEU A 104 8.96 5.40 -18.67
N GLN A 105 8.02 4.75 -19.33
CA GLN A 105 7.92 4.80 -20.80
C GLN A 105 7.39 6.16 -21.27
N GLU A 106 6.30 6.66 -20.69
CA GLU A 106 5.60 7.85 -21.18
C GLU A 106 6.33 9.14 -20.84
N LYS A 107 6.88 9.23 -19.62
CA LYS A 107 7.50 10.46 -19.11
C LYS A 107 9.00 10.54 -19.37
N PHE A 108 9.68 9.40 -19.43
CA PHE A 108 11.14 9.33 -19.46
C PHE A 108 11.70 8.53 -20.64
N ASN A 109 10.83 7.90 -21.44
CA ASN A 109 11.22 7.02 -22.55
C ASN A 109 12.25 5.93 -22.13
N LEU A 110 12.15 5.45 -20.89
CA LEU A 110 13.02 4.42 -20.34
C LEU A 110 12.40 3.04 -20.52
N PRO A 111 13.11 2.06 -21.12
CA PRO A 111 12.61 0.72 -21.29
C PRO A 111 12.53 0.00 -19.92
N SER A 112 11.39 -0.58 -19.63
CA SER A 112 11.17 -1.30 -18.38
C SER A 112 10.49 -2.65 -18.61
N GLN A 113 10.67 -3.60 -17.69
CA GLN A 113 10.05 -4.91 -17.71
C GLN A 113 9.52 -5.28 -16.32
N VAL A 114 8.23 -5.54 -16.25
CA VAL A 114 7.60 -6.09 -15.04
C VAL A 114 7.88 -7.58 -14.98
N LEU A 115 8.56 -8.03 -13.92
CA LEU A 115 8.81 -9.45 -13.64
C LEU A 115 7.95 -9.92 -12.47
N ASP A 116 7.12 -10.90 -12.75
CA ASP A 116 6.41 -11.72 -11.78
C ASP A 116 6.69 -13.20 -12.05
N ALA A 117 6.14 -14.11 -11.23
CA ALA A 117 6.39 -15.55 -11.37
C ALA A 117 5.99 -16.09 -12.76
N LYS A 118 4.90 -15.57 -13.31
CA LYS A 118 4.38 -15.99 -14.62
C LYS A 118 5.31 -15.52 -15.75
N THR A 119 5.65 -14.24 -15.77
CA THR A 119 6.54 -13.65 -16.79
C THR A 119 7.93 -14.27 -16.71
N TYR A 120 8.44 -14.48 -15.49
CA TYR A 120 9.75 -15.13 -15.29
C TYR A 120 9.78 -16.55 -15.88
N SER A 121 8.76 -17.37 -15.56
CA SER A 121 8.65 -18.74 -16.09
C SER A 121 8.45 -18.77 -17.61
N GLN A 122 7.73 -17.80 -18.15
CA GLN A 122 7.54 -17.69 -19.60
C GLN A 122 8.86 -17.38 -20.31
N LEU A 123 9.63 -16.39 -19.84
CA LEU A 123 10.93 -16.03 -20.39
C LEU A 123 11.92 -17.20 -20.34
N GLN A 124 11.88 -18.01 -19.26
CA GLN A 124 12.71 -19.21 -19.19
C GLN A 124 12.32 -20.27 -20.24
N LYS A 125 11.00 -20.44 -20.51
CA LYS A 125 10.51 -21.32 -21.57
C LYS A 125 10.89 -20.83 -22.96
N GLU A 126 11.00 -19.53 -23.16
CA GLU A 126 11.48 -18.88 -24.39
C GLU A 126 13.01 -18.96 -24.58
N GLY A 127 13.72 -19.62 -23.64
CA GLY A 127 15.16 -19.84 -23.72
C GLY A 127 16.02 -18.77 -23.05
N ILE A 128 15.40 -17.83 -22.33
CA ILE A 128 16.13 -16.82 -21.55
C ILE A 128 16.50 -17.43 -20.19
N HIS A 129 17.70 -17.94 -20.04
CA HIS A 129 18.14 -18.61 -18.81
C HIS A 129 18.12 -17.71 -17.58
N ASN A 130 18.45 -16.43 -17.74
CA ASN A 130 18.42 -15.45 -16.66
C ASN A 130 17.61 -14.21 -17.05
N PRO A 131 16.30 -14.19 -16.75
CA PRO A 131 15.42 -13.02 -17.02
C PRO A 131 15.84 -11.73 -16.30
N LEU A 132 16.67 -11.80 -15.26
CA LEU A 132 17.22 -10.63 -14.58
C LEU A 132 18.31 -9.94 -15.38
N ASN A 133 18.96 -10.65 -16.29
CA ASN A 133 20.01 -10.09 -17.13
C ASN A 133 19.44 -9.54 -18.45
N ASN A 134 18.59 -8.53 -18.34
CA ASN A 134 17.98 -7.83 -19.46
C ASN A 134 18.59 -6.44 -19.66
N LYS A 135 18.22 -5.76 -20.75
CA LYS A 135 18.65 -4.39 -21.08
C LYS A 135 17.64 -3.32 -20.65
N SER A 136 16.64 -3.70 -19.86
CA SER A 136 15.57 -2.83 -19.38
C SER A 136 15.58 -2.73 -17.85
N ILE A 137 14.94 -1.71 -17.32
CA ILE A 137 14.73 -1.57 -15.88
C ILE A 137 13.80 -2.69 -15.41
N THR A 138 14.23 -3.46 -14.43
CA THR A 138 13.45 -4.57 -13.87
C THR A 138 12.55 -4.07 -12.77
N ILE A 139 11.24 -4.35 -12.84
CA ILE A 139 10.24 -3.96 -11.84
C ILE A 139 9.64 -5.20 -11.19
N MET A 140 9.67 -5.27 -9.85
CA MET A 140 9.16 -6.40 -9.08
C MET A 140 8.32 -5.94 -7.89
N SER A 141 7.47 -6.84 -7.38
CA SER A 141 6.84 -6.66 -6.06
C SER A 141 7.77 -7.10 -4.94
N TYR A 142 7.51 -6.61 -3.71
CA TYR A 142 8.26 -6.95 -2.51
C TYR A 142 8.36 -8.45 -2.28
N HIS A 143 7.22 -9.15 -2.27
CA HIS A 143 7.16 -10.60 -2.05
C HIS A 143 7.89 -11.38 -3.13
N TYR A 144 7.77 -10.95 -4.39
CA TYR A 144 8.44 -11.65 -5.48
C TYR A 144 9.95 -11.42 -5.44
N ALA A 145 10.40 -10.23 -5.12
CA ALA A 145 11.81 -9.92 -4.93
C ALA A 145 12.41 -10.72 -3.75
N ALA A 146 11.71 -10.82 -2.62
CA ALA A 146 12.15 -11.61 -1.49
C ALA A 146 12.28 -13.12 -1.82
N ARG A 147 11.37 -13.67 -2.64
CA ARG A 147 11.47 -15.07 -3.13
C ARG A 147 12.66 -15.32 -4.05
N LEU A 148 13.17 -14.28 -4.70
CA LEU A 148 14.32 -14.36 -5.60
C LEU A 148 15.63 -13.95 -4.92
N GLU A 149 15.73 -13.97 -3.59
CA GLU A 149 16.87 -13.51 -2.80
C GLU A 149 18.21 -13.96 -3.41
N GLU A 150 18.42 -15.26 -3.59
CA GLU A 150 19.67 -15.83 -4.11
C GLU A 150 20.03 -15.31 -5.52
N LYS A 151 19.01 -15.13 -6.37
CA LYS A 151 19.20 -14.63 -7.73
C LYS A 151 19.50 -13.14 -7.76
N LEU A 152 18.90 -12.36 -6.85
CA LEU A 152 19.14 -10.93 -6.73
C LEU A 152 20.54 -10.66 -6.17
N VAL A 153 21.02 -11.45 -5.22
CA VAL A 153 22.40 -11.39 -4.71
C VAL A 153 23.42 -11.58 -5.83
N ALA A 154 23.16 -12.53 -6.74
CA ALA A 154 24.08 -12.86 -7.84
C ALA A 154 24.20 -11.73 -8.89
N GLU A 155 23.25 -10.76 -8.91
CA GLU A 155 23.25 -9.68 -9.89
C GLU A 155 23.94 -8.42 -9.35
N MET A 156 24.68 -7.75 -10.25
CA MET A 156 25.35 -6.48 -9.93
C MET A 156 24.45 -5.30 -10.29
N TRP A 157 23.58 -4.90 -9.37
CA TRP A 157 22.70 -3.76 -9.56
C TRP A 157 23.45 -2.45 -9.42
N ASP A 158 23.29 -1.54 -10.42
CA ASP A 158 23.82 -0.18 -10.38
C ASP A 158 23.00 0.70 -9.42
N LEU A 159 21.68 0.48 -9.39
CA LEU A 159 20.75 1.13 -8.45
C LEU A 159 19.58 0.20 -8.16
N VAL A 160 19.13 0.22 -6.90
CA VAL A 160 17.87 -0.36 -6.47
C VAL A 160 16.96 0.74 -5.96
N VAL A 161 15.83 0.95 -6.61
CA VAL A 161 14.77 1.85 -6.17
C VAL A 161 13.77 1.04 -5.36
N ILE A 162 13.42 1.52 -4.17
CA ILE A 162 12.40 0.90 -3.31
C ILE A 162 11.32 1.93 -3.05
N ASP A 163 10.15 1.74 -3.69
CA ASP A 163 9.01 2.61 -3.55
C ASP A 163 8.11 2.16 -2.39
N GLU A 164 7.53 3.10 -1.67
CA GLU A 164 6.82 2.89 -0.40
C GLU A 164 7.70 2.15 0.62
N ALA A 165 8.94 2.65 0.76
CA ALA A 165 9.98 2.03 1.59
C ALA A 165 9.62 1.90 3.08
N HIS A 166 8.57 2.60 3.54
CA HIS A 166 8.03 2.44 4.89
C HIS A 166 7.56 1.01 5.18
N LYS A 167 7.21 0.22 4.16
CA LYS A 167 6.90 -1.21 4.31
C LYS A 167 8.09 -2.03 4.84
N LEU A 168 9.30 -1.55 4.68
CA LEU A 168 10.53 -2.17 5.21
C LEU A 168 11.05 -1.53 6.51
N ARG A 169 10.30 -0.63 7.15
CA ARG A 169 10.71 0.04 8.40
C ARG A 169 11.09 -0.92 9.54
N ASN A 170 10.52 -2.12 9.54
CA ASN A 170 10.81 -3.18 10.51
C ASN A 170 11.85 -4.22 10.02
N ALA A 171 12.55 -3.96 8.90
CA ALA A 171 13.54 -4.89 8.36
C ALA A 171 14.72 -5.20 9.31
N HIS A 172 14.92 -4.39 10.37
CA HIS A 172 15.88 -4.65 11.43
C HIS A 172 15.46 -5.77 12.39
N ARG A 173 14.17 -6.18 12.39
CA ARG A 173 13.65 -7.24 13.25
C ARG A 173 13.84 -8.61 12.59
N GLU A 174 14.29 -9.60 13.36
CA GLU A 174 14.47 -10.98 12.86
C GLU A 174 13.13 -11.64 12.47
N SER A 175 12.02 -11.21 13.08
CA SER A 175 10.67 -11.69 12.76
C SER A 175 10.18 -11.27 11.37
N ASN A 176 10.68 -10.17 10.82
CA ASN A 176 10.32 -9.72 9.47
C ASN A 176 11.15 -10.45 8.40
N LYS A 177 10.70 -11.65 7.99
CA LYS A 177 11.39 -12.51 7.03
C LYS A 177 11.59 -11.84 5.67
N MET A 178 10.56 -11.14 5.15
CA MET A 178 10.63 -10.43 3.87
C MET A 178 11.67 -9.30 3.92
N GLY A 179 11.60 -8.46 4.95
CA GLY A 179 12.55 -7.37 5.12
C GLY A 179 13.99 -7.86 5.29
N GLN A 180 14.20 -8.96 6.03
CA GLN A 180 15.51 -9.59 6.18
C GLN A 180 16.03 -10.19 4.87
N ALA A 181 15.18 -10.86 4.10
CA ALA A 181 15.55 -11.41 2.79
C ALA A 181 16.00 -10.30 1.82
N LEU A 182 15.21 -9.22 1.72
CA LEU A 182 15.55 -8.07 0.88
C LEU A 182 16.81 -7.34 1.36
N LYS A 183 17.00 -7.22 2.67
CA LYS A 183 18.22 -6.61 3.23
C LYS A 183 19.46 -7.39 2.81
N ARG A 184 19.44 -8.73 2.93
CA ARG A 184 20.55 -9.59 2.47
C ARG A 184 20.72 -9.56 0.94
N ALA A 185 19.60 -9.63 0.19
CA ALA A 185 19.63 -9.62 -1.27
C ALA A 185 20.24 -8.35 -1.86
N LEU A 186 20.08 -7.23 -1.18
CA LEU A 186 20.47 -5.90 -1.66
C LEU A 186 21.68 -5.33 -0.92
N ASP A 187 22.36 -6.15 -0.11
CA ASP A 187 23.56 -5.68 0.61
C ASP A 187 24.63 -5.19 -0.35
N GLY A 188 25.31 -4.12 0.04
CA GLY A 188 26.36 -3.48 -0.78
C GLY A 188 25.86 -2.82 -2.07
N ARG A 189 24.55 -2.82 -2.37
CA ARG A 189 23.98 -2.12 -3.56
C ARG A 189 23.59 -0.69 -3.21
N LYS A 190 23.72 0.22 -4.18
CA LYS A 190 23.22 1.61 -4.04
C LYS A 190 21.70 1.59 -4.05
N LYS A 191 21.07 2.28 -3.11
CA LYS A 191 19.62 2.27 -2.91
C LYS A 191 19.03 3.68 -2.98
N LEU A 192 17.87 3.79 -3.60
CA LEU A 192 17.02 4.98 -3.60
C LEU A 192 15.69 4.60 -2.96
N LEU A 193 15.46 5.02 -1.73
CA LEU A 193 14.24 4.75 -0.99
C LEU A 193 13.26 5.89 -1.19
N LEU A 194 12.03 5.57 -1.59
CA LEU A 194 10.95 6.54 -1.77
C LEU A 194 9.87 6.27 -0.73
N THR A 195 9.47 7.28 0.03
CA THR A 195 8.38 7.17 1.00
C THR A 195 7.79 8.54 1.30
N ALA A 196 6.49 8.62 1.51
CA ALA A 196 5.86 9.84 2.02
C ALA A 196 5.88 9.93 3.56
N THR A 197 6.01 8.79 4.22
CA THR A 197 5.92 8.64 5.68
C THR A 197 7.18 8.00 6.27
N PRO A 198 8.31 8.74 6.29
CA PRO A 198 9.58 8.21 6.79
C PRO A 198 9.53 7.91 8.31
N LEU A 199 8.60 8.54 9.01
CA LEU A 199 8.37 8.38 10.45
C LEU A 199 6.87 8.44 10.69
N GLN A 200 6.31 7.41 11.31
CA GLN A 200 4.89 7.31 11.62
C GLN A 200 4.65 7.17 13.14
N ASN A 201 5.20 6.13 13.75
CA ASN A 201 4.93 5.79 15.14
C ASN A 201 6.16 5.89 16.05
N SER A 202 7.36 5.65 15.55
CA SER A 202 8.56 5.56 16.38
C SER A 202 9.84 5.88 15.61
N LEU A 203 10.82 6.50 16.29
CA LEU A 203 12.17 6.72 15.76
C LEU A 203 12.86 5.41 15.33
N MET A 204 12.41 4.25 15.83
CA MET A 204 12.90 2.96 15.37
C MET A 204 12.61 2.67 13.89
N GLU A 205 11.60 3.31 13.31
CA GLU A 205 11.31 3.19 11.88
C GLU A 205 12.39 3.86 11.03
N LEU A 206 12.88 5.04 11.46
CA LEU A 206 14.02 5.71 10.84
C LEU A 206 15.30 4.87 10.96
N TYR A 207 15.51 4.24 12.12
CA TYR A 207 16.60 3.28 12.30
C TYR A 207 16.48 2.13 11.32
N GLY A 208 15.30 1.50 11.21
CA GLY A 208 15.06 0.41 10.28
C GLY A 208 15.36 0.78 8.83
N MET A 209 14.89 1.94 8.36
CA MET A 209 15.18 2.43 7.01
C MET A 209 16.67 2.76 6.80
N SER A 210 17.36 3.33 7.80
CA SER A 210 18.79 3.59 7.68
C SER A 210 19.61 2.32 7.54
N THR A 211 19.22 1.23 8.23
CA THR A 211 19.90 -0.07 8.12
C THR A 211 19.74 -0.73 6.76
N LEU A 212 18.71 -0.38 5.98
CA LEU A 212 18.58 -0.81 4.59
C LEU A 212 19.65 -0.15 3.70
N ILE A 213 20.01 1.09 4.00
CA ILE A 213 21.03 1.83 3.26
C ILE A 213 22.42 1.39 3.72
N ASP A 214 22.68 1.56 5.02
CA ASP A 214 23.95 1.20 5.66
C ASP A 214 23.73 0.86 7.14
N GLU A 215 24.09 -0.37 7.52
CA GLU A 215 23.98 -0.85 8.90
C GLU A 215 24.81 -0.03 9.90
N HIS A 216 25.87 0.63 9.42
CA HIS A 216 26.79 1.39 10.27
C HIS A 216 26.37 2.84 10.50
N THR A 217 25.30 3.32 9.85
CA THR A 217 24.85 4.72 9.98
C THR A 217 24.61 5.14 11.43
N PHE A 218 23.93 4.29 12.19
CA PHE A 218 23.62 4.54 13.62
C PHE A 218 24.16 3.47 14.57
N GLY A 219 24.90 2.48 14.05
CA GLY A 219 25.41 1.38 14.84
C GLY A 219 24.30 0.44 15.35
N GLU A 220 24.52 -0.15 16.53
CA GLU A 220 23.59 -1.14 17.10
C GLU A 220 22.27 -0.51 17.61
N VAL A 221 21.18 -1.29 17.54
CA VAL A 221 19.83 -0.92 18.06
C VAL A 221 19.87 -0.37 19.48
N LYS A 222 20.67 -1.00 20.37
CA LYS A 222 20.80 -0.58 21.78
C LYS A 222 21.44 0.79 21.90
N ALA A 223 22.46 1.07 21.11
CA ALA A 223 23.13 2.36 21.07
C ALA A 223 22.18 3.47 20.57
N PHE A 224 21.49 3.22 19.47
CA PHE A 224 20.49 4.14 18.91
C PHE A 224 19.40 4.50 19.92
N ARG A 225 18.81 3.50 20.60
CA ARG A 225 17.78 3.73 21.62
C ARG A 225 18.31 4.57 22.79
N LYS A 226 19.52 4.28 23.26
CA LYS A 226 20.14 5.03 24.35
C LYS A 226 20.42 6.47 23.97
N GLN A 227 20.86 6.72 22.73
CA GLN A 227 21.27 8.04 22.27
C GLN A 227 20.11 8.94 21.87
N TYR A 228 19.04 8.39 21.24
CA TYR A 228 18.00 9.19 20.59
C TYR A 228 16.57 8.97 21.12
N MET A 229 16.34 8.00 21.99
CA MET A 229 15.00 7.68 22.49
C MET A 229 14.83 7.90 24.01
N GLN A 230 15.79 8.58 24.65
CA GLN A 230 15.68 8.99 26.05
C GLN A 230 15.24 10.46 26.16
N ALA A 231 14.78 10.87 27.35
CA ALA A 231 14.24 12.21 27.57
C ALA A 231 15.25 13.35 27.26
N ASP A 232 16.55 13.11 27.48
CA ASP A 232 17.64 14.08 27.23
C ASP A 232 18.35 13.86 25.89
N SER A 233 17.68 13.28 24.90
CA SER A 233 18.31 12.94 23.61
C SER A 233 18.61 14.18 22.76
N ASP A 234 19.76 14.19 22.09
CA ASP A 234 20.14 15.24 21.14
C ASP A 234 19.45 15.05 19.78
N ILE A 235 18.25 15.62 19.68
CA ILE A 235 17.47 15.61 18.43
C ILE A 235 18.14 16.42 17.33
N ALA A 236 18.96 17.44 17.67
CA ALA A 236 19.66 18.26 16.68
C ALA A 236 20.77 17.46 16.00
N GLU A 237 21.52 16.65 16.75
CA GLU A 237 22.51 15.73 16.18
C GLU A 237 21.83 14.70 15.26
N LEU A 238 20.71 14.11 15.69
CA LEU A 238 19.95 13.16 14.88
C LEU A 238 19.52 13.79 13.55
N LYS A 239 18.95 15.01 13.59
CA LYS A 239 18.57 15.75 12.37
C LYS A 239 19.77 15.98 11.45
N GLY A 240 20.93 16.38 12.01
CA GLY A 240 22.15 16.59 11.26
C GLY A 240 22.69 15.30 10.59
N ARG A 241 22.54 14.13 11.22
CA ARG A 241 22.88 12.85 10.62
C ARG A 241 21.88 12.45 9.54
N LEU A 242 20.58 12.60 9.79
CA LEU A 242 19.52 12.27 8.83
C LEU A 242 19.59 13.12 7.56
N SER A 243 19.89 14.42 7.66
CA SER A 243 19.98 15.33 6.52
C SER A 243 21.06 14.96 5.50
N ARG A 244 21.99 14.08 5.85
CA ARG A 244 23.03 13.58 4.93
C ARG A 244 22.51 12.57 3.92
N PHE A 245 21.42 11.87 4.23
CA PHE A 245 20.88 10.81 3.37
C PHE A 245 19.35 10.85 3.24
N ILE A 246 18.65 11.75 3.94
CA ILE A 246 17.19 11.96 3.80
C ILE A 246 16.93 13.37 3.29
N LYS A 247 16.24 13.49 2.16
CA LYS A 247 15.67 14.74 1.64
C LYS A 247 14.17 14.68 1.82
N ARG A 248 13.58 15.77 2.34
CA ARG A 248 12.13 15.86 2.52
C ARG A 248 11.63 17.25 2.18
N THR A 249 10.68 17.33 1.27
CA THR A 249 9.95 18.54 0.94
C THR A 249 8.51 18.44 1.43
N LEU A 250 8.00 19.52 2.00
CA LEU A 250 6.62 19.62 2.46
C LEU A 250 5.83 20.48 1.46
N ARG A 251 4.54 20.21 1.31
CA ARG A 251 3.64 20.99 0.44
C ARG A 251 3.70 22.48 0.73
N LYS A 252 3.83 22.86 2.01
CA LYS A 252 3.97 24.27 2.41
C LYS A 252 5.20 24.96 1.82
N ASN A 253 6.25 24.23 1.48
CA ASN A 253 7.50 24.78 0.96
C ASN A 253 7.44 25.06 -0.55
N VAL A 254 6.41 24.56 -1.24
CA VAL A 254 6.24 24.61 -2.71
C VAL A 254 5.04 25.44 -3.16
N LEU A 255 4.38 26.13 -2.20
CA LEU A 255 3.18 26.95 -2.47
C LEU A 255 3.44 28.13 -3.42
N GLU A 256 4.69 28.56 -3.57
CA GLU A 256 5.06 29.65 -4.49
C GLU A 256 4.83 29.26 -5.96
N TYR A 257 4.98 27.97 -6.31
CA TYR A 257 4.87 27.50 -7.68
C TYR A 257 3.86 26.37 -7.87
N ILE A 258 3.38 25.71 -6.79
CA ILE A 258 2.31 24.71 -6.85
C ILE A 258 1.13 25.19 -6.00
N LYS A 259 -0.01 25.43 -6.64
CA LYS A 259 -1.25 25.77 -5.95
C LYS A 259 -2.01 24.49 -5.62
N TYR A 260 -2.15 24.22 -4.32
CA TYR A 260 -3.02 23.14 -3.84
C TYR A 260 -4.40 23.69 -3.51
N THR A 261 -5.43 22.88 -3.76
CA THR A 261 -6.77 23.16 -3.26
C THR A 261 -6.80 23.08 -1.73
N GLU A 262 -7.48 24.04 -1.10
CA GLU A 262 -7.68 24.03 0.34
C GLU A 262 -8.50 22.79 0.77
N ARG A 263 -8.07 22.14 1.85
CA ARG A 263 -8.80 21.01 2.44
C ARG A 263 -9.62 21.48 3.61
N LYS A 264 -10.94 21.30 3.50
CA LYS A 264 -11.89 21.57 4.58
C LYS A 264 -12.34 20.25 5.17
N ALA A 265 -11.90 19.96 6.39
CA ALA A 265 -12.35 18.77 7.12
C ALA A 265 -13.68 19.06 7.82
N ILE A 266 -14.66 18.18 7.62
CA ILE A 266 -15.98 18.24 8.28
C ILE A 266 -16.18 16.92 8.98
N THR A 267 -16.42 16.95 10.28
CA THR A 267 -16.74 15.76 11.08
C THR A 267 -18.24 15.69 11.32
N ILE A 268 -18.85 14.59 10.93
CA ILE A 268 -20.26 14.31 11.18
C ILE A 268 -20.32 13.26 12.29
N PRO A 269 -20.70 13.61 13.52
CA PRO A 269 -20.82 12.65 14.61
C PRO A 269 -22.06 11.78 14.39
N PHE A 270 -21.97 10.50 14.74
CA PHE A 270 -23.10 9.60 14.82
C PHE A 270 -23.13 8.94 16.21
N TYR A 271 -24.31 8.56 16.64
CA TYR A 271 -24.50 7.88 17.92
C TYR A 271 -25.17 6.53 17.65
N PRO A 272 -24.53 5.40 18.03
CA PRO A 272 -25.12 4.09 17.86
C PRO A 272 -26.47 4.00 18.58
N SER A 273 -27.41 3.25 18.02
CA SER A 273 -28.65 2.93 18.72
C SER A 273 -28.39 1.98 19.91
N GLU A 274 -29.32 1.89 20.85
CA GLU A 274 -29.19 0.97 21.97
C GLU A 274 -28.99 -0.49 21.52
N GLN A 275 -29.60 -0.87 20.40
CA GLN A 275 -29.45 -2.22 19.83
C GLN A 275 -28.06 -2.44 19.23
N GLU A 276 -27.50 -1.44 18.57
CA GLU A 276 -26.12 -1.49 18.04
C GLU A 276 -25.13 -1.55 19.19
N GLN A 277 -25.31 -0.75 20.23
CA GLN A 277 -24.46 -0.73 21.40
C GLN A 277 -24.48 -2.08 22.14
N ASP A 278 -25.66 -2.68 22.38
CA ASP A 278 -25.77 -4.03 22.99
C ASP A 278 -25.07 -5.10 22.15
N LEU A 279 -25.21 -5.03 20.81
CA LEU A 279 -24.48 -5.94 19.92
C LEU A 279 -22.95 -5.79 20.06
N TYR A 280 -22.44 -4.55 20.04
CA TYR A 280 -21.02 -4.25 20.19
C TYR A 280 -20.46 -4.79 21.49
N GLU A 281 -21.12 -4.51 22.62
CA GLU A 281 -20.67 -4.96 23.94
C GLU A 281 -20.64 -6.49 24.06
N ARG A 282 -21.63 -7.17 23.49
CA ARG A 282 -21.69 -8.64 23.53
C ARG A 282 -20.65 -9.29 22.64
N VAL A 283 -20.44 -8.77 21.45
CA VAL A 283 -19.38 -9.29 20.57
C VAL A 283 -18.01 -9.02 21.21
N GLN A 284 -17.79 -7.86 21.82
CA GLN A 284 -16.54 -7.58 22.53
C GLN A 284 -16.31 -8.56 23.68
N LYS A 285 -17.33 -8.85 24.48
CA LYS A 285 -17.25 -9.85 25.55
C LYS A 285 -16.89 -11.25 25.02
N LEU A 286 -17.45 -11.64 23.86
CA LEU A 286 -17.08 -12.90 23.20
C LEU A 286 -15.60 -12.93 22.80
N LEU A 287 -15.09 -11.81 22.27
CA LEU A 287 -13.68 -11.69 21.83
C LEU A 287 -12.67 -11.70 23.00
N GLU A 288 -13.10 -11.27 24.19
CA GLU A 288 -12.26 -11.20 25.39
C GLU A 288 -12.15 -12.54 26.13
N ARG A 289 -13.03 -13.51 25.85
CA ARG A 289 -12.99 -14.83 26.52
C ARG A 289 -11.76 -15.64 26.13
N GLU A 290 -11.00 -16.07 27.13
CA GLU A 290 -9.82 -16.92 26.90
C GLU A 290 -10.17 -18.36 26.49
N ASP A 291 -11.35 -18.86 26.83
CA ASP A 291 -11.77 -20.26 26.63
C ASP A 291 -12.67 -20.47 25.40
N SER A 292 -12.85 -19.46 24.52
CA SER A 292 -13.71 -19.54 23.34
C SER A 292 -13.21 -20.58 22.33
N TYR A 293 -14.11 -21.45 21.86
CA TYR A 293 -13.88 -22.38 20.75
C TYR A 293 -14.03 -21.70 19.38
N ALA A 294 -14.78 -20.59 19.29
CA ALA A 294 -15.02 -19.88 18.04
C ALA A 294 -13.77 -19.20 17.50
N LEU A 295 -12.88 -18.74 18.39
CA LEU A 295 -11.68 -18.03 17.98
C LEU A 295 -10.48 -18.97 17.84
N PRO A 296 -9.69 -18.85 16.76
CA PRO A 296 -8.45 -19.58 16.58
C PRO A 296 -7.50 -19.35 17.76
N LYS A 297 -7.04 -20.39 18.43
CA LYS A 297 -6.20 -20.23 19.64
C LYS A 297 -4.87 -19.53 19.36
N ARG A 298 -4.25 -19.82 18.20
CA ARG A 298 -2.94 -19.31 17.81
C ARG A 298 -2.99 -17.85 17.34
N HIS A 299 -4.09 -17.45 16.71
CA HIS A 299 -4.24 -16.13 16.12
C HIS A 299 -5.39 -15.33 16.74
N ARG A 300 -5.72 -15.65 17.99
CA ARG A 300 -6.84 -15.02 18.70
C ARG A 300 -6.75 -13.50 18.72
N HIS A 301 -5.57 -12.96 19.03
CA HIS A 301 -5.35 -11.51 19.04
C HIS A 301 -5.61 -10.88 17.67
N LEU A 302 -5.08 -11.50 16.61
CA LEU A 302 -5.27 -11.05 15.24
C LEU A 302 -6.74 -11.13 14.81
N THR A 303 -7.38 -12.29 15.00
CA THR A 303 -8.81 -12.47 14.70
C THR A 303 -9.68 -11.48 15.49
N GLY A 304 -9.33 -11.24 16.76
CA GLY A 304 -10.01 -10.26 17.61
C GLY A 304 -9.85 -8.83 17.07
N LEU A 305 -8.67 -8.44 16.59
CA LEU A 305 -8.43 -7.13 15.98
C LEU A 305 -9.24 -6.97 14.69
N ILE A 306 -9.24 -7.98 13.81
CA ILE A 306 -10.00 -7.97 12.56
C ILE A 306 -11.50 -7.84 12.85
N LEU A 307 -12.04 -8.63 13.76
CA LEU A 307 -13.45 -8.57 14.13
C LEU A 307 -13.85 -7.23 14.76
N ARG A 308 -13.00 -6.62 15.60
CA ARG A 308 -13.21 -5.26 16.12
C ARG A 308 -13.21 -4.22 15.00
N LYS A 309 -12.28 -4.33 14.05
CA LYS A 309 -12.21 -3.46 12.87
C LYS A 309 -13.51 -3.56 12.04
N LEU A 310 -14.01 -4.75 11.81
CA LEU A 310 -15.25 -5.00 11.07
C LEU A 310 -16.50 -4.53 11.85
N LEU A 311 -16.52 -4.70 13.17
CA LEU A 311 -17.57 -4.16 14.05
C LEU A 311 -17.70 -2.65 13.90
N SER A 312 -16.58 -1.96 13.82
CA SER A 312 -16.56 -0.51 13.64
C SER A 312 -16.96 -0.07 12.22
N SER A 313 -16.83 -0.97 11.24
CA SER A 313 -17.15 -0.69 9.84
C SER A 313 -18.66 -0.72 9.55
N SER A 314 -19.32 -1.85 9.80
CA SER A 314 -20.78 -1.98 9.67
C SER A 314 -21.32 -3.23 10.38
N THR A 315 -22.58 -3.16 10.83
CA THR A 315 -23.29 -4.32 11.43
C THR A 315 -23.36 -5.51 10.46
N LYS A 316 -23.47 -5.26 9.16
CA LYS A 316 -23.52 -6.31 8.12
C LYS A 316 -22.19 -7.03 7.93
N ALA A 317 -21.06 -6.32 8.05
CA ALA A 317 -19.74 -6.94 7.99
C ALA A 317 -19.51 -7.92 9.15
N VAL A 318 -19.98 -7.56 10.34
CA VAL A 318 -19.93 -8.42 11.54
C VAL A 318 -20.80 -9.65 11.40
N LEU A 319 -22.04 -9.49 10.93
CA LEU A 319 -22.99 -10.58 10.77
C LEU A 319 -22.41 -11.78 10.04
N ASN A 320 -21.77 -11.55 8.89
CA ASN A 320 -21.18 -12.60 8.08
C ASN A 320 -20.05 -13.34 8.82
N ASN A 321 -19.24 -12.61 9.57
CA ASN A 321 -18.15 -13.23 10.32
C ASN A 321 -18.66 -14.05 11.51
N LEU A 322 -19.73 -13.59 12.18
CA LEU A 322 -20.41 -14.40 13.19
C LEU A 322 -20.97 -15.70 12.59
N GLN A 323 -21.50 -15.66 11.37
CA GLN A 323 -21.98 -16.84 10.63
C GLN A 323 -20.82 -17.82 10.30
N ILE A 324 -19.66 -17.32 9.87
CA ILE A 324 -18.45 -18.13 9.64
C ILE A 324 -18.02 -18.82 10.93
N LEU A 325 -17.93 -18.06 12.03
CA LEU A 325 -17.56 -18.61 13.33
C LEU A 325 -18.56 -19.67 13.83
N LYS A 326 -19.88 -19.43 13.66
CA LYS A 326 -20.93 -20.41 14.00
C LYS A 326 -20.77 -21.69 13.17
N SER A 327 -20.61 -21.58 11.86
CA SER A 327 -20.45 -22.73 10.94
C SER A 327 -19.21 -23.57 11.31
N ARG A 328 -18.13 -22.93 11.74
CA ARG A 328 -16.95 -23.62 12.26
C ARG A 328 -17.26 -24.47 13.49
N LEU A 329 -17.97 -23.91 14.49
CA LEU A 329 -18.32 -24.63 15.69
C LEU A 329 -19.28 -25.79 15.40
N GLU A 330 -20.22 -25.61 14.49
CA GLU A 330 -21.13 -26.67 14.07
C GLU A 330 -20.39 -27.85 13.40
N ARG A 331 -19.38 -27.56 12.54
CA ARG A 331 -18.51 -28.60 11.95
C ARG A 331 -17.66 -29.28 13.02
N LEU A 332 -17.07 -28.52 13.94
CA LEU A 332 -16.31 -29.08 15.05
C LEU A 332 -17.16 -30.06 15.86
N LYS A 333 -18.45 -29.72 16.07
CA LYS A 333 -19.40 -30.58 16.79
C LYS A 333 -19.76 -31.85 16.02
N LEU A 334 -19.95 -31.74 14.70
CA LEU A 334 -20.42 -32.86 13.85
C LEU A 334 -19.28 -33.83 13.48
N GLU A 335 -18.12 -33.28 13.14
CA GLU A 335 -17.03 -34.05 12.50
C GLU A 335 -15.85 -34.28 13.46
N GLY A 336 -15.81 -33.59 14.60
CA GLY A 336 -14.68 -33.62 15.53
C GLY A 336 -13.36 -33.08 14.91
N ILE A 337 -13.44 -32.47 13.73
CA ILE A 337 -12.29 -31.97 12.99
C ILE A 337 -12.11 -30.50 13.35
N VAL A 338 -10.95 -30.17 13.90
CA VAL A 338 -10.50 -28.78 14.08
C VAL A 338 -10.01 -28.31 12.71
N GLU A 339 -10.75 -27.43 12.02
CA GLU A 339 -10.25 -26.77 10.82
C GLU A 339 -8.94 -26.04 11.13
N ASP A 340 -8.02 -26.03 10.17
CA ASP A 340 -6.78 -25.29 10.27
C ASP A 340 -7.09 -23.79 10.49
N ASP A 341 -6.58 -23.26 11.60
CA ASP A 341 -6.79 -21.86 12.01
C ASP A 341 -6.44 -20.86 10.90
N MET A 342 -5.47 -21.21 10.03
CA MET A 342 -5.07 -20.39 8.88
C MET A 342 -6.14 -20.31 7.79
N ASN A 343 -6.89 -21.40 7.54
CA ASN A 343 -7.96 -21.38 6.54
C ASN A 343 -9.08 -20.41 6.92
N ILE A 344 -9.38 -20.29 8.22
CA ILE A 344 -10.43 -19.40 8.72
C ILE A 344 -9.99 -17.95 8.63
N ILE A 345 -8.75 -17.67 9.04
CA ILE A 345 -8.17 -16.33 8.92
C ILE A 345 -8.13 -15.92 7.46
N GLN A 346 -7.72 -16.81 6.57
CA GLN A 346 -7.75 -16.54 5.12
C GLN A 346 -9.17 -16.30 4.59
N GLN A 347 -10.18 -17.03 5.06
CA GLN A 347 -11.58 -16.76 4.67
C GLN A 347 -12.05 -15.37 5.15
N ILE A 348 -11.71 -15.00 6.39
CA ILE A 348 -12.05 -13.68 6.94
C ILE A 348 -11.31 -12.56 6.20
N ILE A 349 -10.02 -12.77 5.86
CA ILE A 349 -9.16 -11.77 5.21
C ILE A 349 -9.42 -11.67 3.71
N MET A 350 -9.53 -12.81 2.99
CA MET A 350 -9.73 -12.81 1.53
C MET A 350 -11.06 -12.20 1.11
N ASP A 351 -12.07 -12.31 1.96
CA ASP A 351 -13.37 -11.71 1.70
C ASP A 351 -13.38 -10.17 1.88
N ASP A 352 -12.35 -9.59 2.54
CA ASP A 352 -12.36 -8.18 2.93
C ASP A 352 -11.24 -7.31 2.34
N ASP A 353 -10.39 -7.81 1.42
CA ASP A 353 -9.22 -7.06 0.88
C ASP A 353 -8.36 -6.42 2.00
N LEU A 354 -8.27 -7.09 3.16
CA LEU A 354 -7.48 -6.60 4.29
C LEU A 354 -5.99 -6.65 3.94
N GLU A 355 -5.27 -5.60 4.33
CA GLU A 355 -3.88 -5.37 3.94
C GLU A 355 -2.95 -6.56 4.18
N ASP A 356 -2.02 -6.79 3.26
CA ASP A 356 -0.96 -7.79 3.32
C ASP A 356 -0.15 -7.76 4.64
N ASP A 357 -0.08 -6.59 5.32
CA ASP A 357 0.60 -6.40 6.61
C ASP A 357 -0.01 -7.25 7.75
N ILE A 358 -1.31 -7.59 7.68
CA ILE A 358 -2.01 -8.41 8.67
C ILE A 358 -1.66 -9.89 8.49
N VAL A 359 -1.37 -10.30 7.24
CA VAL A 359 -1.03 -11.69 6.91
C VAL A 359 0.40 -12.04 7.38
N GLU A 360 1.33 -11.07 7.35
CA GLU A 360 2.72 -11.29 7.78
C GLU A 360 2.86 -11.60 9.27
N ASP A 361 2.03 -10.99 10.13
CA ASP A 361 2.02 -11.29 11.57
C ASP A 361 1.46 -12.69 11.86
N ALA A 362 0.62 -13.24 10.98
CA ALA A 362 0.02 -14.55 11.13
C ALA A 362 0.99 -15.72 10.80
N GLU A 363 1.93 -15.54 9.86
CA GLU A 363 2.85 -16.61 9.44
C GLU A 363 4.01 -16.87 10.42
N SER A 364 4.21 -16.03 11.43
CA SER A 364 5.40 -16.06 12.30
C SER A 364 5.32 -17.00 13.51
N VAL A 365 4.19 -17.70 13.76
CA VAL A 365 4.00 -18.52 14.97
C VAL A 365 4.18 -20.01 14.71
N ALA A 366 5.17 -20.62 15.38
CA ALA A 366 5.57 -22.02 15.24
C ALA A 366 4.53 -23.05 15.76
N LEU A 367 4.64 -24.27 15.23
CA LEU A 367 3.80 -25.45 15.45
C LEU A 367 3.89 -25.99 16.89
N ASP A 368 2.84 -25.86 17.67
CA ASP A 368 2.58 -26.73 18.84
C ASP A 368 1.14 -27.23 18.82
N THR A 369 0.99 -28.53 18.69
CA THR A 369 -0.29 -29.23 18.63
C THR A 369 -0.63 -29.81 20.02
N GLU A 370 -1.45 -29.13 20.80
CA GLU A 370 -2.12 -29.75 21.94
C GLU A 370 -3.60 -30.03 21.60
N CYS A 371 -3.95 -31.31 21.51
CA CYS A 371 -5.34 -31.77 21.48
C CYS A 371 -5.95 -31.65 22.86
N LYS A 372 -6.81 -30.67 23.10
CA LYS A 372 -7.67 -30.66 24.30
C LYS A 372 -9.01 -31.34 24.00
N VAL A 373 -9.50 -32.11 24.95
CA VAL A 373 -10.84 -32.71 24.93
C VAL A 373 -11.87 -31.58 24.82
N VAL A 374 -12.72 -31.64 23.80
CA VAL A 374 -13.78 -30.66 23.56
C VAL A 374 -14.94 -30.93 24.49
N ASP A 375 -15.30 -29.96 25.32
CA ASP A 375 -16.52 -30.03 26.14
C ASP A 375 -17.74 -29.73 25.27
N SER A 376 -18.58 -30.74 25.09
CA SER A 376 -19.76 -30.68 24.21
C SER A 376 -20.81 -29.65 24.67
N ASP A 377 -20.95 -29.47 26.00
CA ASP A 377 -21.95 -28.58 26.57
C ASP A 377 -21.50 -27.12 26.45
N ALA A 378 -20.22 -26.87 26.69
CA ALA A 378 -19.61 -25.56 26.50
C ALA A 378 -19.63 -25.13 25.02
N LEU A 379 -19.32 -26.06 24.09
CA LEU A 379 -19.40 -25.84 22.65
C LEU A 379 -20.82 -25.47 22.20
N GLN A 380 -21.84 -26.21 22.69
CA GLN A 380 -23.25 -25.92 22.37
C GLN A 380 -23.69 -24.55 22.92
N ALA A 381 -23.26 -24.17 24.10
CA ALA A 381 -23.57 -22.87 24.69
C ALA A 381 -23.01 -21.73 23.82
N GLU A 382 -21.79 -21.89 23.31
CA GLU A 382 -21.16 -20.89 22.44
C GLU A 382 -21.84 -20.79 21.06
N ILE A 383 -22.30 -21.92 20.48
CA ILE A 383 -23.11 -21.92 19.24
C ILE A 383 -24.41 -21.15 19.47
N ASN A 384 -25.13 -21.39 20.58
CA ASN A 384 -26.38 -20.71 20.90
C ASN A 384 -26.16 -19.19 21.11
N GLU A 385 -25.04 -18.82 21.71
CA GLU A 385 -24.67 -17.42 21.90
C GLU A 385 -24.40 -16.72 20.55
N LEU A 386 -23.61 -17.33 19.66
CA LEU A 386 -23.37 -16.81 18.30
C LEU A 386 -24.70 -16.69 17.52
N GLU A 387 -25.60 -17.65 17.63
CA GLU A 387 -26.93 -17.60 17.02
C GLU A 387 -27.76 -16.41 17.52
N SER A 388 -27.74 -16.17 18.84
CA SER A 388 -28.39 -15.00 19.44
C SER A 388 -27.81 -13.68 18.92
N LEU A 389 -26.48 -13.59 18.74
CA LEU A 389 -25.81 -12.42 18.17
C LEU A 389 -26.15 -12.21 16.69
N ILE A 390 -26.23 -13.28 15.90
CA ILE A 390 -26.64 -13.26 14.50
C ILE A 390 -28.05 -12.71 14.37
N VAL A 391 -29.01 -13.26 15.12
CA VAL A 391 -30.41 -12.79 15.11
C VAL A 391 -30.50 -11.31 15.47
N LYS A 392 -29.77 -10.85 16.48
CA LYS A 392 -29.72 -9.43 16.86
C LYS A 392 -29.14 -8.56 15.74
N ALA A 393 -28.05 -8.97 15.12
CA ALA A 393 -27.43 -8.24 14.02
C ALA A 393 -28.38 -8.15 12.79
N GLU A 394 -29.16 -9.19 12.52
CA GLU A 394 -30.19 -9.19 11.47
C GLU A 394 -31.34 -8.22 11.77
N GLN A 395 -31.73 -8.09 13.03
CA GLN A 395 -32.83 -7.20 13.47
C GLN A 395 -32.48 -5.70 13.34
N ILE A 396 -31.20 -5.33 13.40
CA ILE A 396 -30.76 -3.93 13.30
C ILE A 396 -31.07 -3.32 11.93
N GLY A 397 -31.15 -4.12 10.86
CA GLY A 397 -31.53 -3.65 9.52
C GLY A 397 -30.53 -2.63 8.95
N THR A 398 -30.86 -1.32 9.05
CA THR A 398 -29.98 -0.21 8.62
C THR A 398 -29.31 0.40 9.84
N ASP A 399 -27.97 0.42 9.84
CA ASP A 399 -27.21 1.02 10.93
C ASP A 399 -27.28 2.55 10.93
N THR A 400 -27.09 3.15 12.11
CA THR A 400 -27.16 4.60 12.32
C THR A 400 -26.10 5.32 11.49
N LYS A 401 -24.90 4.74 11.35
CA LYS A 401 -23.81 5.28 10.55
C LYS A 401 -24.20 5.45 9.08
N SER A 402 -24.91 4.49 8.51
CA SER A 402 -25.39 4.57 7.12
C SER A 402 -26.45 5.65 6.92
N LYS A 403 -27.30 5.90 7.93
CA LYS A 403 -28.28 7.00 7.90
C LYS A 403 -27.58 8.35 7.92
N GLU A 404 -26.60 8.54 8.79
CA GLU A 404 -25.81 9.76 8.85
C GLU A 404 -24.95 9.97 7.59
N LEU A 405 -24.56 8.91 6.90
CA LEU A 405 -23.89 9.01 5.60
C LEU A 405 -24.76 9.72 4.56
N LEU A 406 -26.08 9.46 4.51
CA LEU A 406 -27.00 10.17 3.59
C LEU A 406 -27.02 11.67 3.89
N SER A 407 -27.17 12.05 5.16
CA SER A 407 -27.11 13.44 5.59
C SER A 407 -25.78 14.12 5.21
N GLY A 408 -24.68 13.41 5.40
CA GLY A 408 -23.35 13.87 5.01
C GLY A 408 -23.18 14.05 3.50
N LEU A 409 -23.75 13.15 2.70
CA LEU A 409 -23.75 13.26 1.25
C LEU A 409 -24.55 14.49 0.77
N GLU A 410 -25.74 14.73 1.34
CA GLU A 410 -26.56 15.89 0.99
C GLU A 410 -25.84 17.20 1.31
N GLN A 411 -25.24 17.31 2.50
CA GLN A 411 -24.45 18.47 2.90
C GLN A 411 -23.23 18.67 2.00
N GLY A 412 -22.50 17.60 1.71
CA GLY A 412 -21.32 17.65 0.84
C GLY A 412 -21.67 18.06 -0.60
N PHE A 413 -22.73 17.52 -1.16
CA PHE A 413 -23.19 17.89 -2.49
C PHE A 413 -23.72 19.32 -2.56
N ALA A 414 -24.38 19.83 -1.51
CA ALA A 414 -24.77 21.23 -1.45
C ALA A 414 -23.55 22.15 -1.49
N GLN A 415 -22.52 21.85 -0.74
CA GLN A 415 -21.27 22.63 -0.76
C GLN A 415 -20.55 22.56 -2.12
N LEU A 416 -20.52 21.38 -2.77
CA LEU A 416 -19.95 21.26 -4.12
C LEU A 416 -20.72 22.14 -5.12
N ALA A 417 -22.05 22.20 -5.01
CA ALA A 417 -22.88 23.05 -5.88
C ALA A 417 -22.56 24.53 -5.66
N GLU A 418 -22.41 24.99 -4.42
CA GLU A 418 -22.00 26.36 -4.09
C GLU A 418 -20.63 26.73 -4.68
N MET A 419 -19.70 25.76 -4.69
CA MET A 419 -18.35 25.95 -5.25
C MET A 419 -18.29 25.79 -6.78
N GLY A 420 -19.40 25.44 -7.45
CA GLY A 420 -19.41 25.10 -8.87
C GLY A 420 -18.59 23.86 -9.24
N ALA A 421 -18.32 22.98 -8.28
CA ALA A 421 -17.55 21.77 -8.48
C ALA A 421 -18.45 20.61 -8.97
N ALA A 422 -17.83 19.61 -9.62
CA ALA A 422 -18.55 18.44 -10.09
C ALA A 422 -19.20 17.67 -8.92
N LYS A 423 -20.44 17.22 -9.09
CA LYS A 423 -21.19 16.42 -8.11
C LYS A 423 -20.62 15.00 -8.05
N LYS A 424 -19.45 14.85 -7.48
CA LYS A 424 -18.69 13.60 -7.37
C LYS A 424 -18.19 13.42 -5.95
N VAL A 425 -18.32 12.19 -5.42
CA VAL A 425 -17.82 11.82 -4.10
C VAL A 425 -17.16 10.46 -4.14
N ILE A 426 -16.10 10.33 -3.37
CA ILE A 426 -15.46 9.04 -3.09
C ILE A 426 -15.71 8.70 -1.63
N ILE A 427 -16.23 7.51 -1.38
CA ILE A 427 -16.44 6.97 -0.04
C ILE A 427 -15.42 5.84 0.16
N PHE A 428 -14.52 6.00 1.11
CA PHE A 428 -13.60 4.92 1.49
C PHE A 428 -14.20 4.03 2.57
N THR A 429 -14.07 2.73 2.37
CA THR A 429 -14.45 1.68 3.32
C THR A 429 -13.29 0.72 3.53
N GLU A 430 -13.21 0.11 4.71
CA GLU A 430 -12.19 -0.87 5.03
C GLU A 430 -12.51 -2.28 4.50
N SER A 431 -13.78 -2.58 4.23
CA SER A 431 -14.29 -3.92 3.93
C SER A 431 -15.06 -3.93 2.61
N MET A 432 -14.82 -4.95 1.77
CA MET A 432 -15.62 -5.19 0.56
C MET A 432 -17.10 -5.43 0.89
N ARG A 433 -17.38 -6.03 2.03
CA ARG A 433 -18.76 -6.29 2.48
C ARG A 433 -19.48 -4.99 2.83
N THR A 434 -18.81 -4.09 3.54
CA THR A 434 -19.33 -2.74 3.80
C THR A 434 -19.50 -1.98 2.48
N GLN A 435 -18.58 -2.11 1.54
CA GLN A 435 -18.69 -1.52 0.20
C GLN A 435 -19.97 -1.98 -0.51
N GLN A 436 -20.21 -3.27 -0.57
CA GLN A 436 -21.41 -3.84 -1.22
C GLN A 436 -22.69 -3.44 -0.50
N TYR A 437 -22.69 -3.47 0.83
CA TYR A 437 -23.82 -3.02 1.64
C TYR A 437 -24.14 -1.55 1.37
N LEU A 438 -23.14 -0.67 1.42
CA LEU A 438 -23.33 0.77 1.16
C LEU A 438 -23.76 1.05 -0.28
N ALA A 439 -23.25 0.31 -1.27
CA ALA A 439 -23.68 0.44 -2.66
C ALA A 439 -25.16 0.14 -2.80
N HIS A 440 -25.63 -0.99 -2.26
CA HIS A 440 -27.03 -1.36 -2.26
C HIS A 440 -27.90 -0.38 -1.46
N PHE A 441 -27.42 0.07 -0.31
CA PHE A 441 -28.11 1.05 0.52
C PHE A 441 -28.30 2.38 -0.22
N LEU A 442 -27.26 2.90 -0.87
CA LEU A 442 -27.34 4.17 -1.60
C LEU A 442 -28.22 4.06 -2.86
N GLU A 443 -28.14 2.94 -3.58
CA GLU A 443 -29.01 2.69 -4.73
C GLU A 443 -30.49 2.72 -4.34
N ASN A 444 -30.84 2.15 -3.18
CA ASN A 444 -32.22 2.16 -2.66
C ASN A 444 -32.65 3.53 -2.07
N ASN A 445 -31.71 4.44 -1.82
CA ASN A 445 -31.98 5.77 -1.24
C ASN A 445 -31.72 6.92 -2.22
N GLY A 446 -32.07 6.76 -3.49
CA GLY A 446 -32.10 7.86 -4.48
C GLY A 446 -30.87 7.94 -5.40
N TYR A 447 -29.88 7.05 -5.26
CA TYR A 447 -28.68 7.03 -6.08
C TYR A 447 -28.64 5.84 -7.06
N GLN A 448 -29.79 5.31 -7.46
CA GLN A 448 -29.89 4.20 -8.40
C GLN A 448 -29.15 4.51 -9.72
N GLY A 449 -28.24 3.62 -10.12
CA GLY A 449 -27.42 3.78 -11.32
C GLY A 449 -26.34 4.85 -11.24
N LYS A 450 -26.16 5.50 -10.07
CA LYS A 450 -25.16 6.57 -9.85
C LYS A 450 -23.98 6.11 -8.96
N VAL A 451 -24.00 4.87 -8.52
CA VAL A 451 -23.00 4.29 -7.63
C VAL A 451 -22.10 3.33 -8.42
N VAL A 452 -20.81 3.45 -8.24
CA VAL A 452 -19.82 2.50 -8.73
C VAL A 452 -18.93 2.01 -7.59
N THR A 453 -18.65 0.71 -7.56
CA THR A 453 -17.75 0.09 -6.59
C THR A 453 -16.36 -0.07 -7.18
N PHE A 454 -15.32 0.17 -6.37
CA PHE A 454 -13.93 0.07 -6.79
C PHE A 454 -13.11 -0.68 -5.72
N SER A 455 -12.61 -1.87 -6.06
CA SER A 455 -11.87 -2.75 -5.16
C SER A 455 -10.57 -3.24 -5.78
N GLY A 456 -9.73 -3.94 -5.03
CA GLY A 456 -8.49 -4.52 -5.54
C GLY A 456 -8.71 -5.46 -6.73
N THR A 457 -9.74 -6.29 -6.68
CA THR A 457 -10.05 -7.32 -7.70
C THR A 457 -11.01 -6.86 -8.80
N ASN A 458 -11.95 -5.96 -8.50
CA ASN A 458 -12.98 -5.44 -9.43
C ASN A 458 -13.75 -6.52 -10.21
N ASN A 459 -14.15 -7.61 -9.53
CA ASN A 459 -14.79 -8.76 -10.17
C ASN A 459 -16.32 -8.80 -10.03
N THR A 460 -16.96 -7.69 -9.67
CA THR A 460 -18.42 -7.60 -9.56
C THR A 460 -19.09 -7.70 -10.94
N PRO A 461 -20.35 -8.18 -11.04
CA PRO A 461 -21.11 -8.17 -12.28
C PRO A 461 -21.20 -6.79 -12.92
N GLN A 462 -21.39 -5.73 -12.11
CA GLN A 462 -21.42 -4.35 -12.55
C GLN A 462 -20.09 -3.94 -13.19
N ALA A 463 -18.96 -4.21 -12.51
CA ALA A 463 -17.62 -3.89 -13.02
C ALA A 463 -17.32 -4.61 -14.35
N ASN A 464 -17.75 -5.87 -14.48
CA ASN A 464 -17.57 -6.61 -15.73
C ASN A 464 -18.39 -6.02 -16.87
N LYS A 465 -19.64 -5.58 -16.61
CA LYS A 465 -20.49 -4.93 -17.60
C LYS A 465 -19.89 -3.58 -18.07
N ILE A 466 -19.45 -2.75 -17.12
CA ILE A 466 -18.78 -1.47 -17.43
C ILE A 466 -17.52 -1.71 -18.26
N TYR A 467 -16.72 -2.72 -17.89
CA TYR A 467 -15.50 -3.07 -18.63
C TYR A 467 -15.79 -3.53 -20.07
N GLN A 468 -16.83 -4.32 -20.30
CA GLN A 468 -17.21 -4.77 -21.64
C GLN A 468 -17.60 -3.57 -22.52
N GLN A 469 -18.45 -2.66 -22.01
CA GLN A 469 -18.86 -1.43 -22.70
C GLN A 469 -17.66 -0.55 -23.04
N TRP A 470 -16.79 -0.32 -22.07
CA TRP A 470 -15.57 0.47 -22.24
C TRP A 470 -14.63 -0.15 -23.30
N ARG A 471 -14.50 -1.48 -23.30
CA ARG A 471 -13.66 -2.19 -24.25
C ARG A 471 -14.19 -2.09 -25.68
N GLU A 472 -15.50 -2.09 -25.86
CA GLU A 472 -16.15 -1.90 -27.16
C GLU A 472 -15.93 -0.46 -27.67
N GLU A 473 -16.08 0.53 -26.78
CA GLU A 473 -15.89 1.96 -27.10
C GLU A 473 -14.45 2.28 -27.52
N TYR A 474 -13.46 1.72 -26.82
CA TYR A 474 -12.04 1.99 -27.07
C TYR A 474 -11.35 0.93 -27.91
N GLN A 475 -12.10 0.11 -28.65
CA GLN A 475 -11.53 -0.96 -29.49
C GLN A 475 -10.55 -0.37 -30.53
N GLY A 476 -9.32 -0.90 -30.55
CA GLY A 476 -8.25 -0.46 -31.45
C GLY A 476 -7.49 0.78 -31.00
N SER A 477 -7.81 1.37 -29.85
CA SER A 477 -7.06 2.49 -29.27
C SER A 477 -5.91 2.01 -28.38
N SER A 478 -4.90 2.85 -28.17
CA SER A 478 -3.78 2.61 -27.24
C SER A 478 -4.21 2.56 -25.77
N ARG A 479 -5.46 2.92 -25.46
CA ARG A 479 -6.00 2.86 -24.09
C ARG A 479 -6.22 1.43 -23.60
N ILE A 480 -6.46 0.48 -24.51
CA ILE A 480 -6.55 -0.94 -24.18
C ILE A 480 -5.15 -1.52 -24.04
N THR A 481 -4.75 -1.80 -22.80
CA THR A 481 -3.39 -2.30 -22.48
C THR A 481 -3.23 -3.79 -22.69
N GLY A 482 -4.33 -4.52 -22.95
CA GLY A 482 -4.35 -5.99 -23.02
C GLY A 482 -4.35 -6.69 -21.67
N SER A 483 -4.32 -5.94 -20.57
CA SER A 483 -4.45 -6.46 -19.22
C SER A 483 -5.83 -6.19 -18.68
N ALA A 484 -6.63 -7.24 -18.56
CA ALA A 484 -8.00 -7.12 -18.05
C ALA A 484 -8.10 -6.39 -16.69
N GLN A 485 -7.10 -6.53 -15.81
CA GLN A 485 -7.11 -5.89 -14.51
C GLN A 485 -6.89 -4.37 -14.59
N ILE A 486 -5.95 -3.92 -15.44
CA ILE A 486 -5.72 -2.48 -15.65
C ILE A 486 -6.88 -1.86 -16.41
N ASP A 487 -7.28 -2.52 -17.48
CA ASP A 487 -8.33 -2.04 -18.34
C ASP A 487 -9.66 -1.90 -17.57
N LYS A 488 -9.96 -2.85 -16.64
CA LYS A 488 -11.11 -2.72 -15.73
C LYS A 488 -10.98 -1.52 -14.78
N ARG A 489 -9.80 -1.28 -14.21
CA ARG A 489 -9.58 -0.10 -13.34
C ARG A 489 -9.81 1.18 -14.13
N SER A 490 -9.26 1.29 -15.33
CA SER A 490 -9.46 2.45 -16.21
C SER A 490 -10.92 2.65 -16.58
N ALA A 491 -11.60 1.55 -16.94
CA ALA A 491 -13.03 1.59 -17.28
C ALA A 491 -13.91 2.08 -16.13
N LEU A 492 -13.63 1.64 -14.90
CA LEU A 492 -14.38 2.06 -13.71
C LEU A 492 -14.13 3.53 -13.35
N ILE A 493 -12.89 4.01 -13.53
CA ILE A 493 -12.54 5.40 -13.30
C ILE A 493 -13.22 6.31 -14.34
N ASP A 494 -13.15 5.94 -15.63
CA ASP A 494 -13.83 6.67 -16.71
C ASP A 494 -15.35 6.67 -16.45
N HIS A 495 -15.94 5.54 -16.10
CA HIS A 495 -17.35 5.44 -15.74
C HIS A 495 -17.72 6.34 -14.56
N PHE A 496 -16.88 6.38 -13.51
CA PHE A 496 -17.10 7.31 -12.39
C PHE A 496 -17.00 8.75 -12.85
N LYS A 497 -16.03 9.08 -13.70
CA LYS A 497 -15.85 10.43 -14.21
C LYS A 497 -17.04 10.90 -15.05
N ASP A 498 -17.62 10.05 -15.89
CA ASP A 498 -18.57 10.47 -16.90
C ASP A 498 -20.04 10.17 -16.54
N HIS A 499 -20.32 9.13 -15.76
CA HIS A 499 -21.67 8.61 -15.53
C HIS A 499 -22.10 8.52 -14.06
N ALA A 500 -21.21 8.12 -13.14
CA ALA A 500 -21.57 7.93 -11.74
C ALA A 500 -21.31 9.20 -10.91
N GLU A 501 -22.05 9.36 -9.80
CA GLU A 501 -21.89 10.46 -8.83
C GLU A 501 -21.07 9.99 -7.62
N ILE A 502 -21.16 8.72 -7.25
CA ILE A 502 -20.57 8.14 -6.05
C ILE A 502 -19.66 6.97 -6.44
N MET A 503 -18.43 7.01 -5.98
CA MET A 503 -17.52 5.86 -6.00
C MET A 503 -17.30 5.36 -4.58
N ILE A 504 -17.58 4.08 -4.33
CA ILE A 504 -17.26 3.45 -3.05
C ILE A 504 -16.00 2.60 -3.28
N ALA A 505 -14.91 2.96 -2.63
CA ALA A 505 -13.61 2.35 -2.81
C ALA A 505 -13.12 1.67 -1.53
N THR A 506 -12.44 0.52 -1.67
CA THR A 506 -11.63 -0.04 -0.58
C THR A 506 -10.29 0.67 -0.53
N GLU A 507 -9.64 0.72 0.65
CA GLU A 507 -8.38 1.42 0.85
C GLU A 507 -7.28 0.89 -0.09
N ALA A 508 -7.15 -0.42 -0.20
CA ALA A 508 -6.20 -1.09 -1.11
C ALA A 508 -6.41 -0.75 -2.61
N ALA A 509 -7.62 -0.37 -3.00
CA ALA A 509 -7.93 -0.03 -4.39
C ALA A 509 -7.54 1.40 -4.77
N ALA A 510 -7.44 2.31 -3.78
CA ALA A 510 -7.22 3.73 -4.01
C ALA A 510 -5.76 4.09 -4.32
N GLU A 511 -4.83 3.21 -4.02
CA GLU A 511 -3.42 3.42 -4.33
C GLU A 511 -3.17 3.52 -5.84
N GLY A 512 -2.47 4.58 -6.25
CA GLY A 512 -2.05 4.78 -7.63
C GLY A 512 -3.16 5.19 -8.62
N VAL A 513 -4.29 5.72 -8.14
CA VAL A 513 -5.42 6.16 -8.96
C VAL A 513 -5.48 7.68 -9.04
N ASN A 514 -5.62 8.23 -10.26
CA ASN A 514 -5.83 9.65 -10.46
C ASN A 514 -7.33 9.99 -10.38
N LEU A 515 -7.75 10.57 -9.26
CA LEU A 515 -9.13 10.97 -8.96
C LEU A 515 -9.25 12.49 -8.72
N GLN A 516 -8.36 13.29 -9.30
CA GLN A 516 -8.28 14.76 -9.11
C GLN A 516 -9.54 15.51 -9.53
N PHE A 517 -10.39 14.91 -10.36
CA PHE A 517 -11.69 15.47 -10.75
C PHE A 517 -12.76 15.39 -9.65
N CYS A 518 -12.50 14.68 -8.58
CA CYS A 518 -13.41 14.53 -7.44
C CYS A 518 -12.90 15.34 -6.24
N SER A 519 -13.73 16.27 -5.77
CA SER A 519 -13.37 17.21 -4.70
C SER A 519 -13.94 16.83 -3.33
N LEU A 520 -14.86 15.84 -3.26
CA LEU A 520 -15.46 15.38 -2.00
C LEU A 520 -14.98 13.98 -1.67
N LEU A 521 -14.47 13.82 -0.46
CA LEU A 521 -14.02 12.56 0.08
C LEU A 521 -14.72 12.29 1.41
N ILE A 522 -15.29 11.11 1.56
CA ILE A 522 -15.89 10.64 2.81
C ILE A 522 -15.08 9.44 3.30
N LEU A 523 -14.57 9.55 4.52
CA LEU A 523 -13.91 8.46 5.21
C LEU A 523 -14.93 7.80 6.13
N SER A 524 -15.37 6.58 5.78
CA SER A 524 -16.23 5.77 6.64
C SER A 524 -15.37 4.97 7.64
N LEU A 525 -14.37 5.66 8.22
CA LEU A 525 -13.45 5.10 9.20
C LEU A 525 -13.94 5.45 10.60
N ILE A 526 -13.80 4.51 11.53
CA ILE A 526 -13.91 4.80 12.96
C ILE A 526 -12.56 4.48 13.57
N HIS A 527 -11.85 5.50 14.01
CA HIS A 527 -10.87 5.35 15.06
C HIS A 527 -11.61 5.56 16.39
N ILE A 528 -11.83 4.48 17.10
CA ILE A 528 -12.21 4.54 18.50
C ILE A 528 -10.95 4.58 19.34
#